data_6da449283d221071cf402e4c6643c824
#
_entry.id   6da449283d221071cf402e4c6643c824
#
_cell.length_a   1.000
_cell.length_b   1.000
_cell.length_c   1.000
_cell.angle_alpha   90.00
_cell.angle_beta   90.00
_cell.angle_gamma   90.00
#
_symmetry.space_group_name_H-M   'P 1'
#
loop_
_entity.id
_entity.type
_entity.pdbx_description
1 polymer ?
#
loop_
_entity_poly.entity_id
_entity_poly.type
_entity_poly.pdbx_seq_one_letter_code
_entity_poly.pdbx_strand_id
1 'polypeptide(L)'
;MPASRAAGRSGGRIVVGYTRDRAPITAADLDAAGAMTVLLKDALQPNLVQTLEGQPTFLHAGPFGNIAHANNSIVEDRVALKLADYVVTEAGFASDLGFQKFCDIVC
;
A
#
# COMPACT_ATOMS: atom_id res chain seq x y z
N MET A 1 16.38 -0.71 -5.14
CA MET A 1 15.61 -1.59 -6.04
C MET A 1 14.47 -0.77 -6.59
N PRO A 2 14.21 -0.71 -7.90
CA PRO A 2 13.10 0.10 -8.41
C PRO A 2 11.77 -0.44 -7.91
N ALA A 3 10.87 0.47 -7.49
CA ALA A 3 9.55 0.14 -6.92
C ALA A 3 8.73 -0.80 -7.84
N SER A 4 8.87 -0.66 -9.15
CA SER A 4 8.22 -1.52 -10.15
C SER A 4 8.59 -3.00 -10.04
N ARG A 5 9.85 -3.33 -9.71
CA ARG A 5 10.26 -4.74 -9.51
C ARG A 5 9.70 -5.34 -8.23
N ALA A 6 9.54 -4.53 -7.18
CA ALA A 6 8.92 -4.99 -5.94
C ALA A 6 7.42 -5.23 -6.15
N ALA A 7 6.73 -4.33 -6.83
CA ALA A 7 5.33 -4.46 -7.18
C ALA A 7 5.05 -5.69 -8.06
N GLY A 8 5.88 -5.93 -9.07
CA GLY A 8 5.75 -7.11 -9.93
C GLY A 8 5.87 -8.42 -9.16
N ARG A 9 6.82 -8.51 -8.20
CA ARG A 9 6.97 -9.70 -7.36
C ARG A 9 5.82 -9.86 -6.37
N SER A 10 5.34 -8.80 -5.79
CA SER A 10 4.20 -8.85 -4.86
C SER A 10 2.90 -9.18 -5.60
N GLY A 11 2.67 -8.55 -6.75
CA GLY A 11 1.53 -8.84 -7.62
C GLY A 11 1.53 -10.30 -8.12
N GLY A 12 2.70 -10.83 -8.47
CA GLY A 12 2.83 -12.22 -8.92
C GLY A 12 2.43 -13.27 -7.87
N ARG A 13 2.46 -12.95 -6.59
CA ARG A 13 2.08 -13.85 -5.50
C ARG A 13 0.59 -13.85 -5.15
N ILE A 14 -0.18 -12.99 -5.79
CA ILE A 14 -1.64 -12.95 -5.57
C ILE A 14 -2.25 -14.27 -6.03
N VAL A 15 -2.95 -14.95 -5.13
CA VAL A 15 -3.67 -16.18 -5.42
C VAL A 15 -4.93 -15.83 -6.19
N VAL A 16 -5.07 -16.36 -7.40
CA VAL A 16 -6.19 -16.10 -8.32
C VAL A 16 -7.17 -17.27 -8.37
N GLY A 17 -6.78 -18.42 -7.84
CA GLY A 17 -7.62 -19.62 -7.82
C GLY A 17 -6.89 -20.81 -7.21
N TYR A 18 -7.51 -21.97 -7.31
CA TYR A 18 -6.98 -23.23 -6.84
C TYR A 18 -7.19 -24.33 -7.87
N THR A 19 -6.25 -25.26 -7.96
CA THR A 19 -6.41 -26.50 -8.71
C THR A 19 -7.48 -27.38 -8.07
N ARG A 20 -7.87 -28.47 -8.76
CA ARG A 20 -8.77 -29.49 -8.19
C ARG A 20 -8.20 -30.13 -6.91
N ASP A 21 -6.87 -30.20 -6.82
CA ASP A 21 -6.14 -30.74 -5.65
C ASP A 21 -5.87 -29.66 -4.58
N ARG A 22 -6.53 -28.50 -4.69
CA ARG A 22 -6.41 -27.36 -3.77
C ARG A 22 -5.03 -26.72 -3.70
N ALA A 23 -4.17 -26.91 -4.68
CA ALA A 23 -2.94 -26.13 -4.79
C ALA A 23 -3.26 -24.72 -5.29
N PRO A 24 -2.66 -23.65 -4.69
CA PRO A 24 -2.91 -22.28 -5.10
C PRO A 24 -2.35 -22.03 -6.50
N ILE A 25 -3.09 -21.28 -7.30
CA ILE A 25 -2.67 -20.74 -8.60
C ILE A 25 -2.48 -19.23 -8.39
N THR A 26 -1.33 -18.72 -8.76
CA THR A 26 -0.97 -17.32 -8.58
C THR A 26 -1.03 -16.54 -9.90
N ALA A 27 -0.98 -15.20 -9.80
CA ALA A 27 -0.90 -14.34 -10.98
C ALA A 27 0.40 -14.58 -11.79
N ALA A 28 1.47 -15.05 -11.13
CA ALA A 28 2.70 -15.43 -11.80
C ALA A 28 2.52 -16.70 -12.66
N ASP A 29 1.75 -17.67 -12.19
CA ASP A 29 1.45 -18.90 -12.95
C ASP A 29 0.63 -18.61 -14.23
N LEU A 30 -0.07 -17.48 -14.26
CA LEU A 30 -0.83 -16.99 -15.41
C LEU A 30 -0.05 -15.99 -16.29
N ASP A 31 1.24 -15.75 -16.01
CA ASP A 31 2.05 -14.72 -16.65
C ASP A 31 1.44 -13.30 -16.59
N ALA A 32 0.51 -13.06 -15.65
CA ALA A 32 -0.22 -11.81 -15.54
C ALA A 32 0.55 -10.70 -14.79
N ALA A 33 1.59 -11.04 -14.04
CA ALA A 33 2.30 -10.11 -13.15
C ALA A 33 2.90 -8.90 -13.89
N GLY A 34 3.35 -9.10 -15.13
CA GLY A 34 3.89 -8.02 -15.98
C GLY A 34 2.82 -7.00 -16.35
N ALA A 35 1.69 -7.45 -16.86
CA ALA A 35 0.56 -6.60 -17.23
C ALA A 35 0.00 -5.84 -16.02
N MET A 36 -0.17 -6.53 -14.88
CA MET A 36 -0.58 -5.90 -13.61
C MET A 36 0.38 -4.79 -13.20
N THR A 37 1.69 -5.00 -13.32
CA THR A 37 2.71 -4.01 -12.96
C THR A 37 2.62 -2.76 -13.84
N VAL A 38 2.33 -2.91 -15.12
CA VAL A 38 2.15 -1.79 -16.05
C VAL A 38 0.92 -0.97 -15.67
N LEU A 39 -0.20 -1.61 -15.39
CA LEU A 39 -1.44 -0.93 -14.98
C LEU A 39 -1.29 -0.21 -13.64
N LEU A 40 -0.51 -0.75 -12.71
CA LEU A 40 -0.31 -0.18 -11.39
C LEU A 40 0.85 0.82 -11.32
N LYS A 41 1.56 1.05 -12.41
CA LYS A 41 2.78 1.87 -12.44
C LYS A 41 2.57 3.26 -11.84
N ASP A 42 1.51 3.94 -12.24
CA ASP A 42 1.22 5.31 -11.76
C ASP A 42 0.65 5.29 -10.35
N ALA A 43 -0.14 4.27 -10.02
CA ALA A 43 -0.70 4.09 -8.68
C ALA A 43 0.37 3.80 -7.59
N LEU A 44 1.58 3.42 -7.98
CA LEU A 44 2.71 3.22 -7.06
C LEU A 44 3.38 4.52 -6.63
N GLN A 45 3.04 5.63 -7.24
CA GLN A 45 3.63 6.93 -6.94
C GLN A 45 2.69 7.69 -5.98
N PRO A 46 3.19 8.09 -4.79
CA PRO A 46 2.41 8.96 -3.91
C PRO A 46 2.12 10.30 -4.58
N ASN A 47 0.91 10.81 -4.39
CA ASN A 47 0.55 12.15 -4.81
C ASN A 47 0.88 13.13 -3.69
N LEU A 48 1.63 14.17 -3.99
CA LEU A 48 1.88 15.27 -3.07
C LEU A 48 0.87 16.39 -3.35
N VAL A 49 0.10 16.72 -2.35
CA VAL A 49 -0.87 17.81 -2.37
C VAL A 49 -0.58 18.80 -1.25
N GLN A 50 -1.31 19.89 -1.21
CA GLN A 50 -1.20 20.90 -0.17
C GLN A 50 -2.57 21.12 0.46
N THR A 51 -2.61 21.21 1.79
CA THR A 51 -3.83 21.59 2.52
C THR A 51 -4.16 23.06 2.30
N LEU A 52 -5.36 23.48 2.71
CA LEU A 52 -5.77 24.89 2.67
C LEU A 52 -4.87 25.78 3.53
N GLU A 53 -4.29 25.23 4.59
CA GLU A 53 -3.35 25.92 5.49
C GLU A 53 -1.90 25.86 4.99
N GLY A 54 -1.66 25.26 3.81
CA GLY A 54 -0.36 25.25 3.19
C GLY A 54 0.57 24.09 3.58
N GLN A 55 0.10 23.11 4.36
CA GLN A 55 0.92 21.97 4.76
C GLN A 55 1.02 20.94 3.63
N PRO A 56 2.19 20.36 3.39
CA PRO A 56 2.35 19.27 2.44
C PRO A 56 1.67 18.00 2.98
N THR A 57 0.92 17.33 2.12
CA THR A 57 0.20 16.11 2.45
C THR A 57 0.36 15.11 1.33
N PHE A 58 0.69 13.87 1.67
CA PHE A 58 0.70 12.78 0.72
C PHE A 58 -0.65 12.05 0.68
N LEU A 59 -1.02 11.64 -0.53
CA LEU A 59 -2.13 10.73 -0.78
C LEU A 59 -1.61 9.58 -1.63
N HIS A 60 -1.74 8.35 -1.15
CA HIS A 60 -1.23 7.20 -1.86
C HIS A 60 -2.18 6.00 -1.77
N ALA A 61 -2.25 5.25 -2.86
CA ALA A 61 -3.06 4.06 -3.03
C ALA A 61 -4.57 4.33 -3.01
N GLY A 62 -5.38 3.41 -2.48
CA GLY A 62 -6.82 3.51 -2.54
C GLY A 62 -7.42 4.55 -1.59
N PRO A 63 -8.68 4.91 -1.80
CA PRO A 63 -9.37 5.94 -1.02
C PRO A 63 -9.57 5.58 0.46
N PHE A 64 -9.45 4.31 0.82
CA PHE A 64 -9.51 3.85 2.21
C PHE A 64 -8.09 3.61 2.73
N GLY A 65 -7.38 4.69 3.09
CA GLY A 65 -6.05 4.62 3.67
C GLY A 65 -5.96 3.85 4.99
N ASN A 66 -7.07 3.72 5.68
CA ASN A 66 -7.24 2.98 6.92
C ASN A 66 -7.63 1.51 6.69
N ILE A 67 -7.02 0.86 5.73
CA ILE A 67 -7.24 -0.57 5.47
C ILE A 67 -7.02 -1.44 6.71
N ALA A 68 -7.66 -2.61 6.71
CA ALA A 68 -7.81 -3.47 7.89
C ALA A 68 -6.51 -3.79 8.65
N HIS A 69 -5.36 -3.84 7.99
CA HIS A 69 -4.09 -4.25 8.59
C HIS A 69 -3.06 -3.14 8.71
N ALA A 70 -3.33 -1.96 8.18
CA ALA A 70 -2.35 -0.89 8.10
C ALA A 70 -2.96 0.48 8.35
N ASN A 71 -2.13 1.50 8.42
CA ASN A 71 -2.56 2.88 8.54
C ASN A 71 -2.57 3.57 7.18
N ASN A 72 -1.47 3.43 6.46
CA ASN A 72 -1.17 4.10 5.21
C ASN A 72 -0.13 3.33 4.39
N SER A 73 0.43 3.95 3.38
CA SER A 73 1.40 3.33 2.48
C SER A 73 2.82 3.40 3.02
N ILE A 74 3.50 2.27 3.08
CA ILE A 74 4.93 2.19 3.41
C ILE A 74 5.80 3.00 2.42
N VAL A 75 5.39 3.09 1.15
CA VAL A 75 6.11 3.87 0.14
C VAL A 75 6.01 5.36 0.46
N GLU A 76 4.81 5.82 0.80
CA GLU A 76 4.52 7.17 1.23
C GLU A 76 5.33 7.56 2.47
N ASP A 77 5.30 6.73 3.52
CA ASP A 77 6.06 6.96 4.75
C ASP A 77 7.55 7.11 4.48
N ARG A 78 8.11 6.23 3.66
CA ARG A 78 9.53 6.28 3.31
C ARG A 78 9.92 7.53 2.52
N VAL A 79 9.00 8.08 1.73
CA VAL A 79 9.23 9.34 1.02
C VAL A 79 9.09 10.51 2.00
N ALA A 80 8.02 10.54 2.77
CA ALA A 80 7.74 11.60 3.73
C ALA A 80 8.84 11.75 4.79
N LEU A 81 9.33 10.66 5.37
CA LEU A 81 10.42 10.65 6.35
C LEU A 81 11.79 11.11 5.79
N LYS A 82 11.93 11.23 4.48
CA LYS A 82 13.11 11.83 3.86
C LYS A 82 12.97 13.33 3.64
N LEU A 83 11.77 13.84 3.71
CA LEU A 83 11.44 15.22 3.38
C LEU A 83 11.07 16.04 4.64
N ALA A 84 10.74 15.40 5.74
CA ALA A 84 10.30 16.04 6.96
C ALA A 84 10.86 15.33 8.20
N ASP A 85 11.03 16.09 9.29
CA ASP A 85 11.46 15.57 10.59
C ASP A 85 10.36 14.78 11.29
N TYR A 86 9.11 15.10 10.99
CA TYR A 86 7.92 14.44 11.55
C TYR A 86 6.95 14.10 10.43
N VAL A 87 6.39 12.88 10.49
CA VAL A 87 5.30 12.43 9.64
C VAL A 87 4.13 12.06 10.52
N VAL A 88 2.98 12.65 10.24
CA VAL A 88 1.73 12.38 10.96
C VAL A 88 0.82 11.59 10.03
N THR A 89 0.31 10.48 10.52
CA THR A 89 -0.62 9.62 9.79
C THR A 89 -1.78 9.24 10.69
N GLU A 90 -2.87 8.78 10.12
CA GLU A 90 -4.02 8.30 10.89
C GLU A 90 -4.07 6.77 10.92
N ALA A 91 -4.68 6.21 11.96
CA ALA A 91 -4.91 4.78 12.11
C ALA A 91 -6.34 4.36 11.72
N GLY A 92 -7.18 5.33 11.39
CA GLY A 92 -8.58 5.17 10.99
C GLY A 92 -9.55 5.17 12.17
N PHE A 93 -10.69 5.84 11.98
CA PHE A 93 -11.81 5.94 12.92
C PHE A 93 -11.44 6.58 14.26
N ALA A 94 -11.48 5.82 15.35
CA ALA A 94 -11.24 6.28 16.70
C ALA A 94 -10.11 5.49 17.37
N SER A 95 -9.65 5.95 18.53
CA SER A 95 -8.54 5.32 19.24
C SER A 95 -8.86 3.90 19.73
N ASP A 96 -10.12 3.61 20.01
CA ASP A 96 -10.60 2.27 20.37
C ASP A 96 -10.79 1.33 19.17
N LEU A 97 -10.61 1.81 17.95
CA LEU A 97 -10.68 1.03 16.71
C LEU A 97 -9.35 1.05 15.97
N GLY A 98 -9.02 2.15 15.31
CA GLY A 98 -7.85 2.23 14.46
C GLY A 98 -6.54 2.20 15.22
N PHE A 99 -6.41 2.92 16.32
CA PHE A 99 -5.18 2.93 17.12
C PHE A 99 -4.98 1.59 17.84
N GLN A 100 -6.04 0.99 18.37
CA GLN A 100 -5.96 -0.35 18.94
C GLN A 100 -5.54 -1.38 17.88
N LYS A 101 -6.14 -1.33 16.69
CA LYS A 101 -5.73 -2.16 15.54
C LYS A 101 -4.24 -1.98 15.23
N PHE A 102 -3.75 -0.76 15.23
CA PHE A 102 -2.34 -0.46 14.98
C PHE A 102 -1.44 -1.14 16.01
N CYS A 103 -1.77 -1.02 17.29
CA CYS A 103 -1.01 -1.65 18.36
C CYS A 103 -1.05 -3.18 18.28
N ASP A 104 -2.19 -3.77 17.94
CA ASP A 104 -2.39 -5.22 17.98
C ASP A 104 -1.89 -5.94 16.72
N ILE A 105 -1.81 -5.25 15.57
CA ILE A 105 -1.52 -5.89 14.27
C ILE A 105 -0.23 -5.34 13.65
N VAL A 106 0.07 -4.05 13.79
CA VAL A 106 1.18 -3.41 13.09
C VAL A 106 2.43 -3.33 13.95
N CYS A 107 2.30 -3.02 15.24
CA CYS A 107 3.38 -3.04 16.21
C CYS A 107 3.68 -4.46 16.66
#